data_92cc2aca679cc216a2a3d350ca97adc0
#
_entry.id   92cc2aca679cc216a2a3d350ca97adc0
#
_cell.length_a   1.000
_cell.length_b   1.000
_cell.length_c   1.000
_cell.angle_alpha   90.00
_cell.angle_beta   90.00
_cell.angle_gamma   90.00
#
_symmetry.space_group_name_H-M   'P 1'
#
loop_
_entity.id
_entity.type
_entity.pdbx_description
1 polymer ?
#
loop_
_entity_poly.entity_id
_entity_poly.type
_entity_poly.pdbx_seq_one_letter_code
_entity_poly.pdbx_strand_id
1 'polypeptide(L)'
;MRADLLIVGAGMVGSALALALQDSGLEVLLLDGSPMSVKPFDGQAPFEPRVSALSAASQRILDRLGVWDGIANRRSSPYTEMHVWDGSGTGQIHFSATSVHAQVLGHIVENRVVQDALLDRLHDCDLGMLANARLEQMRRSGDDWLLTLADGRTLRAPLVIAADGANSAVRRLAGVATREWDYLHHAIVTSVRSAEPHQMTAWQRFTDDGPLAFLPLERDGQQDWCSIVWSTTPSEAERLMALDDAGFCKELERAFEGRLGSVLSADPRLCVPLRQRHAKRYVAEGLALIGDAAHTIHPLAGQGVNLGFLDAAVLAEVLLQAAARGERLADVKVLSRYERRRMPHNLALMAAMEGFERLFQADPLPVRWLRNAGLKMVDQMPEAKALFVREALGLIGDLPALAKA
;
A
#
# COMPACT_ATOMS: atom_id res chain seq x y z
N MET A 1 -9.68 0.21 -30.84
CA MET A 1 -10.77 0.09 -29.86
C MET A 1 -11.00 1.46 -29.24
N ARG A 2 -12.24 1.78 -28.88
CA ARG A 2 -12.60 3.03 -28.19
C ARG A 2 -13.36 2.67 -26.91
N ALA A 3 -13.17 3.43 -25.85
CA ALA A 3 -13.87 3.31 -24.57
C ALA A 3 -14.15 4.71 -24.00
N ASP A 4 -15.01 4.83 -23.00
CA ASP A 4 -15.24 6.10 -22.28
C ASP A 4 -14.04 6.42 -21.40
N LEU A 5 -13.41 5.39 -20.81
CA LEU A 5 -12.19 5.54 -20.04
C LEU A 5 -11.30 4.30 -20.12
N LEU A 6 -9.98 4.53 -20.05
CA LEU A 6 -8.96 3.50 -19.97
C LEU A 6 -8.30 3.53 -18.60
N ILE A 7 -8.25 2.39 -17.91
CA ILE A 7 -7.47 2.21 -16.69
C ILE A 7 -6.20 1.45 -17.08
N VAL A 8 -5.04 2.07 -16.92
CA VAL A 8 -3.74 1.47 -17.24
C VAL A 8 -3.10 0.95 -15.95
N GLY A 9 -2.98 -0.36 -15.85
CA GLY A 9 -2.49 -1.09 -14.69
C GLY A 9 -3.61 -1.83 -13.96
N ALA A 10 -3.60 -3.17 -14.04
CA ALA A 10 -4.50 -4.07 -13.32
C ALA A 10 -3.90 -4.56 -12.00
N GLY A 11 -3.05 -3.74 -11.36
CA GLY A 11 -2.63 -3.95 -9.99
C GLY A 11 -3.78 -3.73 -8.99
N MET A 12 -3.54 -3.93 -7.71
CA MET A 12 -4.60 -3.85 -6.67
C MET A 12 -5.46 -2.59 -6.78
N VAL A 13 -4.85 -1.43 -7.03
CA VAL A 13 -5.55 -0.14 -7.06
C VAL A 13 -6.37 0.04 -8.34
N GLY A 14 -5.80 -0.31 -9.49
CA GLY A 14 -6.50 -0.22 -10.78
C GLY A 14 -7.66 -1.20 -10.88
N SER A 15 -7.47 -2.43 -10.38
CA SER A 15 -8.53 -3.45 -10.29
C SER A 15 -9.67 -3.00 -9.37
N ALA A 16 -9.36 -2.41 -8.21
CA ALA A 16 -10.37 -1.87 -7.30
C ALA A 16 -11.18 -0.72 -7.95
N LEU A 17 -10.51 0.17 -8.69
CA LEU A 17 -11.21 1.23 -9.44
C LEU A 17 -12.12 0.65 -10.53
N ALA A 18 -11.64 -0.33 -11.28
CA ALA A 18 -12.43 -0.98 -12.33
C ALA A 18 -13.71 -1.62 -11.76
N LEU A 19 -13.59 -2.36 -10.64
CA LEU A 19 -14.73 -2.92 -9.91
C LEU A 19 -15.68 -1.83 -9.38
N ALA A 20 -15.16 -0.72 -8.88
CA ALA A 20 -15.99 0.38 -8.39
C ALA A 20 -16.80 1.07 -9.51
N LEU A 21 -16.41 0.90 -10.75
CA LEU A 21 -17.08 1.45 -11.94
C LEU A 21 -17.88 0.42 -12.75
N GLN A 22 -17.89 -0.87 -12.37
CA GLN A 22 -18.49 -1.96 -13.17
C GLN A 22 -19.95 -1.70 -13.55
N ASP A 23 -20.76 -1.16 -12.64
CA ASP A 23 -22.20 -0.94 -12.81
C ASP A 23 -22.53 0.52 -13.22
N SER A 24 -21.53 1.28 -13.68
CA SER A 24 -21.69 2.70 -14.01
C SER A 24 -22.39 2.99 -15.34
N GLY A 25 -22.52 1.99 -16.19
CA GLY A 25 -22.95 2.17 -17.59
C GLY A 25 -21.88 2.79 -18.49
N LEU A 26 -20.68 3.04 -18.00
CA LEU A 26 -19.53 3.54 -18.76
C LEU A 26 -18.81 2.37 -19.45
N GLU A 27 -18.34 2.59 -20.66
CA GLU A 27 -17.44 1.66 -21.34
C GLU A 27 -16.03 1.77 -20.75
N VAL A 28 -15.74 0.93 -19.74
CA VAL A 28 -14.45 0.89 -19.03
C VAL A 28 -13.57 -0.21 -19.63
N LEU A 29 -12.34 0.13 -19.98
CA LEU A 29 -11.32 -0.84 -20.41
C LEU A 29 -10.13 -0.83 -19.46
N LEU A 30 -9.90 -1.95 -18.77
CA LEU A 30 -8.74 -2.19 -17.91
C LEU A 30 -7.64 -2.88 -18.72
N LEU A 31 -6.44 -2.33 -18.71
CA LEU A 31 -5.30 -2.93 -19.40
C LEU A 31 -4.07 -3.08 -18.53
N ASP A 32 -3.31 -4.16 -18.74
CA ASP A 32 -2.05 -4.42 -18.07
C ASP A 32 -1.02 -5.05 -19.01
N GLY A 33 0.25 -4.71 -18.80
CA GLY A 33 1.37 -5.31 -19.52
C GLY A 33 1.66 -6.77 -19.15
N SER A 34 1.09 -7.25 -18.06
CA SER A 34 1.20 -8.62 -17.54
C SER A 34 -0.03 -9.46 -17.88
N PRO A 35 0.06 -10.80 -17.79
CA PRO A 35 -1.12 -11.64 -17.84
C PRO A 35 -1.99 -11.40 -16.59
N MET A 36 -3.27 -11.14 -16.79
CA MET A 36 -4.27 -11.00 -15.74
C MET A 36 -4.81 -12.38 -15.33
N SER A 37 -3.91 -13.28 -14.92
CA SER A 37 -4.26 -14.66 -14.57
C SER A 37 -4.16 -14.88 -13.07
N VAL A 38 -5.14 -15.56 -12.52
CA VAL A 38 -5.15 -16.02 -11.12
C VAL A 38 -4.49 -17.38 -11.06
N LYS A 39 -3.63 -17.58 -10.06
CA LYS A 39 -3.08 -18.92 -9.78
C LYS A 39 -3.90 -19.58 -8.68
N PRO A 40 -4.10 -20.92 -8.74
CA PRO A 40 -4.69 -21.63 -7.63
C PRO A 40 -3.96 -21.32 -6.33
N PHE A 41 -4.72 -20.99 -5.29
CA PHE A 41 -4.14 -20.73 -3.98
C PHE A 41 -3.74 -22.04 -3.30
N ASP A 42 -2.50 -22.11 -2.86
CA ASP A 42 -1.97 -23.20 -2.04
C ASP A 42 -1.65 -22.65 -0.63
N GLY A 43 -2.46 -23.02 0.35
CA GLY A 43 -2.30 -22.59 1.75
C GLY A 43 -0.99 -23.06 2.39
N GLN A 44 -0.36 -24.11 1.84
CA GLN A 44 0.91 -24.66 2.34
C GLN A 44 2.13 -24.02 1.67
N ALA A 45 1.94 -23.30 0.58
CA ALA A 45 3.05 -22.61 -0.08
C ALA A 45 3.72 -21.59 0.87
N PRO A 46 5.03 -21.34 0.74
CA PRO A 46 5.72 -20.26 1.42
C PRO A 46 4.96 -18.93 1.26
N PHE A 47 5.08 -18.05 2.24
CA PHE A 47 4.49 -16.72 2.14
C PHE A 47 5.19 -15.90 1.04
N GLU A 48 4.41 -15.13 0.31
CA GLU A 48 4.97 -14.12 -0.58
C GLU A 48 5.67 -13.03 0.24
N PRO A 49 6.88 -12.60 -0.17
CA PRO A 49 7.66 -11.66 0.65
C PRO A 49 7.01 -10.28 0.76
N ARG A 50 6.14 -9.90 -0.18
CA ARG A 50 5.45 -8.61 -0.16
C ARG A 50 4.07 -8.73 0.46
N VAL A 51 3.91 -8.09 1.61
CA VAL A 51 2.64 -8.00 2.33
C VAL A 51 2.19 -6.54 2.44
N SER A 52 0.90 -6.36 2.70
CA SER A 52 0.29 -5.08 3.06
C SER A 52 -0.46 -5.20 4.38
N ALA A 53 -0.36 -4.18 5.22
CA ALA A 53 -1.20 -4.02 6.39
C ALA A 53 -2.49 -3.29 5.96
N LEU A 54 -3.54 -4.04 5.64
CA LEU A 54 -4.81 -3.48 5.20
C LEU A 54 -5.53 -2.84 6.38
N SER A 55 -5.85 -1.56 6.24
CA SER A 55 -6.63 -0.78 7.23
C SER A 55 -8.11 -1.14 7.19
N ALA A 56 -8.86 -0.75 8.23
CA ALA A 56 -10.31 -0.93 8.25
C ALA A 56 -11.02 -0.25 7.08
N ALA A 57 -10.55 0.91 6.64
CA ALA A 57 -11.09 1.58 5.46
C ALA A 57 -10.88 0.76 4.19
N SER A 58 -9.68 0.19 4.00
CA SER A 58 -9.38 -0.67 2.85
C SER A 58 -10.17 -1.96 2.88
N GLN A 59 -10.33 -2.57 4.04
CA GLN A 59 -11.18 -3.74 4.22
C GLN A 59 -12.62 -3.45 3.78
N ARG A 60 -13.21 -2.33 4.24
CA ARG A 60 -14.57 -1.92 3.85
C ARG A 60 -14.71 -1.68 2.34
N ILE A 61 -13.72 -1.04 1.72
CA ILE A 61 -13.70 -0.86 0.26
C ILE A 61 -13.73 -2.21 -0.43
N LEU A 62 -12.83 -3.13 -0.05
CA LEU A 62 -12.73 -4.46 -0.65
C LEU A 62 -13.99 -5.31 -0.39
N ASP A 63 -14.60 -5.17 0.77
CA ASP A 63 -15.85 -5.84 1.12
C ASP A 63 -17.01 -5.37 0.24
N ARG A 64 -17.19 -4.07 0.07
CA ARG A 64 -18.23 -3.49 -0.80
C ARG A 64 -18.03 -3.76 -2.28
N LEU A 65 -16.78 -4.03 -2.69
CA LEU A 65 -16.47 -4.50 -4.05
C LEU A 65 -16.68 -6.01 -4.21
N GLY A 66 -17.06 -6.73 -3.14
CA GLY A 66 -17.26 -8.17 -3.16
C GLY A 66 -15.98 -8.98 -3.25
N VAL A 67 -14.85 -8.42 -2.75
CA VAL A 67 -13.50 -9.01 -2.84
C VAL A 67 -13.04 -9.61 -1.51
N TRP A 68 -13.55 -9.07 -0.37
CA TRP A 68 -13.03 -9.40 0.94
C TRP A 68 -13.10 -10.89 1.28
N ASP A 69 -14.21 -11.55 0.98
CA ASP A 69 -14.37 -13.01 1.23
C ASP A 69 -13.31 -13.82 0.47
N GLY A 70 -12.98 -13.42 -0.76
CA GLY A 70 -11.92 -14.05 -1.54
C GLY A 70 -10.53 -13.90 -0.90
N ILE A 71 -10.28 -12.82 -0.19
CA ILE A 71 -9.05 -12.60 0.59
C ILE A 71 -9.08 -13.43 1.87
N ALA A 72 -10.14 -13.32 2.66
CA ALA A 72 -10.28 -13.97 3.96
C ALA A 72 -10.24 -15.52 3.83
N ASN A 73 -10.87 -16.07 2.80
CA ASN A 73 -10.89 -17.51 2.53
C ASN A 73 -9.54 -18.07 2.01
N ARG A 74 -8.62 -17.20 1.59
CA ARG A 74 -7.25 -17.59 1.26
C ARG A 74 -6.35 -17.49 2.47
N ARG A 75 -5.82 -16.30 2.75
CA ARG A 75 -4.90 -16.08 3.86
C ARG A 75 -4.90 -14.61 4.25
N SER A 76 -5.40 -14.31 5.46
CA SER A 76 -5.32 -12.97 6.05
C SER A 76 -5.07 -13.10 7.54
N SER A 77 -4.15 -12.31 8.05
CA SER A 77 -3.71 -12.38 9.45
C SER A 77 -4.15 -11.12 10.18
N PRO A 78 -5.22 -11.19 11.00
CA PRO A 78 -5.65 -10.03 11.78
C PRO A 78 -4.63 -9.68 12.87
N TYR A 79 -4.50 -8.39 13.19
CA TYR A 79 -3.74 -7.96 14.35
C TYR A 79 -4.55 -6.96 15.19
N THR A 80 -4.46 -7.14 16.51
CA THR A 80 -5.21 -6.35 17.50
C THR A 80 -4.33 -5.38 18.26
N GLU A 81 -3.02 -5.62 18.25
CA GLU A 81 -2.04 -4.86 19.00
C GLU A 81 -0.91 -4.40 18.08
N MET A 82 -0.32 -3.25 18.42
CA MET A 82 0.91 -2.76 17.79
C MET A 82 1.85 -2.22 18.85
N HIS A 83 3.04 -2.77 18.90
CA HIS A 83 4.13 -2.32 19.77
C HIS A 83 5.23 -1.65 18.95
N VAL A 84 5.56 -0.43 19.34
CA VAL A 84 6.66 0.34 18.72
C VAL A 84 7.60 0.78 19.81
N TRP A 85 8.92 0.56 19.62
CA TRP A 85 9.92 1.01 20.59
C TRP A 85 11.20 1.52 19.94
N ASP A 86 11.91 2.33 20.70
CA ASP A 86 13.22 2.89 20.36
C ASP A 86 14.32 1.93 20.80
N GLY A 87 15.09 1.38 19.86
CA GLY A 87 16.21 0.48 20.14
C GLY A 87 17.38 1.11 20.86
N SER A 88 17.51 2.45 20.80
CA SER A 88 18.59 3.21 21.47
C SER A 88 18.13 3.91 22.74
N GLY A 89 16.88 3.67 23.19
CA GLY A 89 16.29 4.38 24.31
C GLY A 89 15.28 3.56 25.09
N THR A 90 14.49 4.25 25.91
CA THR A 90 13.45 3.64 26.75
C THR A 90 12.04 4.04 26.29
N GLY A 91 11.92 4.72 25.16
CA GLY A 91 10.65 5.14 24.59
C GLY A 91 9.95 3.96 23.93
N GLN A 92 8.71 3.77 24.31
CA GLN A 92 7.82 2.79 23.65
C GLN A 92 6.43 3.34 23.60
N ILE A 93 5.64 2.86 22.64
CA ILE A 93 4.22 3.14 22.55
C ILE A 93 3.48 1.86 22.14
N HIS A 94 2.36 1.64 22.79
CA HIS A 94 1.51 0.50 22.55
C HIS A 94 0.12 0.95 22.10
N PHE A 95 -0.34 0.42 20.98
CA PHE A 95 -1.69 0.64 20.43
C PHE A 95 -2.49 -0.64 20.51
N SER A 96 -3.75 -0.51 20.93
CA SER A 96 -4.69 -1.63 21.01
C SER A 96 -5.98 -1.29 20.25
N ALA A 97 -6.54 -2.26 19.56
CA ALA A 97 -7.83 -2.15 18.88
C ALA A 97 -8.96 -1.78 19.88
N THR A 98 -8.85 -2.30 21.09
CA THR A 98 -9.84 -2.03 22.15
C THR A 98 -9.91 -0.55 22.55
N SER A 99 -8.81 0.19 22.42
CA SER A 99 -8.75 1.63 22.75
C SER A 99 -9.66 2.50 21.87
N VAL A 100 -10.06 1.99 20.71
CA VAL A 100 -10.94 2.66 19.74
C VAL A 100 -12.22 1.88 19.46
N HIS A 101 -12.52 0.87 20.29
CA HIS A 101 -13.67 -0.03 20.15
C HIS A 101 -13.70 -0.77 18.80
N ALA A 102 -12.53 -1.04 18.21
CA ALA A 102 -12.39 -1.85 17.02
C ALA A 102 -12.09 -3.32 17.37
N GLN A 103 -12.47 -4.24 16.51
CA GLN A 103 -12.14 -5.67 16.68
C GLN A 103 -10.67 -5.94 16.35
N VAL A 104 -10.14 -5.27 15.34
CA VAL A 104 -8.75 -5.39 14.86
C VAL A 104 -8.21 -4.00 14.50
N LEU A 105 -6.88 -3.86 14.52
CA LEU A 105 -6.17 -2.71 13.95
C LEU A 105 -5.99 -2.84 12.43
N GLY A 106 -6.13 -4.03 11.90
CA GLY A 106 -6.03 -4.31 10.47
C GLY A 106 -5.68 -5.77 10.21
N HIS A 107 -5.35 -6.06 8.96
CA HIS A 107 -5.00 -7.39 8.50
C HIS A 107 -3.69 -7.35 7.72
N ILE A 108 -2.75 -8.22 8.05
CA ILE A 108 -1.57 -8.43 7.22
C ILE A 108 -1.93 -9.45 6.16
N VAL A 109 -1.80 -9.05 4.89
CA VAL A 109 -2.18 -9.86 3.74
C VAL A 109 -1.09 -9.80 2.68
N GLU A 110 -0.78 -10.93 2.08
CA GLU A 110 0.13 -11.00 0.94
C GLU A 110 -0.46 -10.23 -0.24
N ASN A 111 0.34 -9.39 -0.88
CA ASN A 111 -0.12 -8.55 -2.00
C ASN A 111 -0.73 -9.39 -3.13
N ARG A 112 -0.19 -10.60 -3.33
CA ARG A 112 -0.70 -11.52 -4.32
C ARG A 112 -2.10 -12.03 -3.97
N VAL A 113 -2.37 -12.35 -2.70
CA VAL A 113 -3.70 -12.80 -2.25
C VAL A 113 -4.75 -11.72 -2.56
N VAL A 114 -4.42 -10.46 -2.27
CA VAL A 114 -5.30 -9.32 -2.59
C VAL A 114 -5.49 -9.18 -4.10
N GLN A 115 -4.40 -9.28 -4.86
CA GLN A 115 -4.43 -9.15 -6.33
C GLN A 115 -5.24 -10.27 -6.98
N ASP A 116 -5.01 -11.52 -6.56
CA ASP A 116 -5.72 -12.67 -7.11
C ASP A 116 -7.23 -12.60 -6.79
N ALA A 117 -7.62 -12.17 -5.58
CA ALA A 117 -9.03 -12.00 -5.22
C ALA A 117 -9.72 -10.88 -6.03
N LEU A 118 -9.01 -9.78 -6.31
CA LEU A 118 -9.51 -8.71 -7.19
C LEU A 118 -9.69 -9.19 -8.63
N LEU A 119 -8.73 -9.95 -9.16
CA LEU A 119 -8.80 -10.49 -10.52
C LEU A 119 -9.92 -11.53 -10.65
N ASP A 120 -10.10 -12.44 -9.67
CA ASP A 120 -11.23 -13.36 -9.66
C ASP A 120 -12.54 -12.61 -9.78
N ARG A 121 -12.73 -11.58 -8.94
CA ARG A 121 -13.96 -10.78 -8.97
C ARG A 121 -14.15 -10.04 -10.30
N LEU A 122 -13.05 -9.56 -10.91
CA LEU A 122 -13.10 -8.93 -12.24
C LEU A 122 -13.49 -9.90 -13.35
N HIS A 123 -13.03 -11.16 -13.28
CA HIS A 123 -13.40 -12.18 -14.25
C HIS A 123 -14.88 -12.54 -14.20
N ASP A 124 -15.55 -12.32 -13.07
CA ASP A 124 -16.99 -12.50 -12.91
C ASP A 124 -17.83 -11.30 -13.43
N CYS A 125 -17.17 -10.21 -13.85
CA CYS A 125 -17.82 -8.98 -14.31
C CYS A 125 -17.78 -8.88 -15.84
N ASP A 126 -18.80 -8.26 -16.41
CA ASP A 126 -18.81 -7.86 -17.83
C ASP A 126 -18.04 -6.54 -18.01
N LEU A 127 -16.72 -6.61 -17.85
CA LEU A 127 -15.83 -5.47 -17.95
C LEU A 127 -14.73 -5.75 -18.98
N GLY A 128 -14.45 -4.77 -19.84
CA GLY A 128 -13.41 -4.90 -20.84
C GLY A 128 -12.02 -5.04 -20.18
N MET A 129 -11.34 -6.18 -20.42
CA MET A 129 -9.98 -6.42 -19.91
C MET A 129 -9.03 -6.75 -21.06
N LEU A 130 -7.83 -6.20 -20.99
CA LEU A 130 -6.79 -6.40 -22.00
C LEU A 130 -5.46 -6.74 -21.35
N ALA A 131 -5.19 -8.03 -21.20
CA ALA A 131 -3.92 -8.55 -20.67
C ALA A 131 -2.81 -8.49 -21.73
N ASN A 132 -1.55 -8.55 -21.27
CA ASN A 132 -0.35 -8.46 -22.11
C ASN A 132 -0.35 -7.22 -23.01
N ALA A 133 -0.92 -6.12 -22.52
CA ALA A 133 -1.14 -4.86 -23.22
C ALA A 133 -0.15 -3.80 -22.74
N ARG A 134 1.13 -3.95 -23.09
CA ARG A 134 2.17 -3.01 -22.68
C ARG A 134 2.05 -1.70 -23.44
N LEU A 135 1.84 -0.60 -22.71
CA LEU A 135 1.81 0.74 -23.27
C LEU A 135 3.19 1.17 -23.73
N GLU A 136 3.29 1.63 -24.98
CA GLU A 136 4.54 2.13 -25.58
C GLU A 136 4.48 3.64 -25.86
N GLN A 137 3.37 4.13 -26.41
CA GLN A 137 3.22 5.54 -26.75
C GLN A 137 1.84 6.05 -26.32
N MET A 138 1.77 7.33 -25.99
CA MET A 138 0.54 8.02 -25.63
C MET A 138 0.60 9.46 -26.14
N ARG A 139 -0.45 9.90 -26.83
CA ARG A 139 -0.56 11.28 -27.33
C ARG A 139 -2.00 11.77 -27.38
N ARG A 140 -2.19 13.06 -27.34
CA ARG A 140 -3.51 13.67 -27.57
C ARG A 140 -3.88 13.62 -29.05
N SER A 141 -5.17 13.36 -29.31
CA SER A 141 -5.77 13.34 -30.64
C SER A 141 -7.17 13.95 -30.57
N GLY A 142 -7.26 15.27 -30.70
CA GLY A 142 -8.47 16.02 -30.36
C GLY A 142 -8.78 15.93 -28.88
N ASP A 143 -10.02 15.59 -28.55
CA ASP A 143 -10.46 15.45 -27.15
C ASP A 143 -10.06 14.10 -26.51
N ASP A 144 -9.56 13.17 -27.32
CA ASP A 144 -9.18 11.83 -26.83
C ASP A 144 -7.68 11.69 -26.63
N TRP A 145 -7.31 10.73 -25.79
CA TRP A 145 -5.99 10.14 -25.77
C TRP A 145 -5.93 8.97 -26.74
N LEU A 146 -4.85 8.88 -27.51
CA LEU A 146 -4.49 7.74 -28.34
C LEU A 146 -3.32 7.02 -27.70
N LEU A 147 -3.55 5.76 -27.29
CA LEU A 147 -2.53 4.87 -26.73
C LEU A 147 -2.11 3.87 -27.79
N THR A 148 -0.81 3.69 -27.98
CA THR A 148 -0.25 2.64 -28.86
C THR A 148 0.44 1.61 -27.95
N LEU A 149 0.06 0.36 -28.12
CA LEU A 149 0.63 -0.78 -27.42
C LEU A 149 1.86 -1.32 -28.16
N ALA A 150 2.70 -2.06 -27.45
CA ALA A 150 3.93 -2.65 -28.01
C ALA A 150 3.67 -3.66 -29.14
N ASP A 151 2.47 -4.23 -29.24
CA ASP A 151 2.04 -5.12 -30.31
C ASP A 151 1.39 -4.39 -31.50
N GLY A 152 1.41 -3.06 -31.50
CA GLY A 152 0.85 -2.21 -32.54
C GLY A 152 -0.64 -1.90 -32.43
N ARG A 153 -1.37 -2.52 -31.51
CA ARG A 153 -2.78 -2.16 -31.27
C ARG A 153 -2.90 -0.72 -30.78
N THR A 154 -4.00 -0.06 -31.14
CA THR A 154 -4.29 1.30 -30.73
C THR A 154 -5.59 1.38 -29.96
N LEU A 155 -5.59 2.10 -28.85
CA LEU A 155 -6.73 2.36 -27.98
C LEU A 155 -7.01 3.86 -27.94
N ARG A 156 -8.28 4.23 -27.78
CA ARG A 156 -8.71 5.61 -27.77
C ARG A 156 -9.75 5.83 -26.66
N ALA A 157 -9.56 6.86 -25.84
CA ALA A 157 -10.54 7.29 -24.86
C ALA A 157 -10.36 8.77 -24.51
N PRO A 158 -11.44 9.47 -24.12
CA PRO A 158 -11.36 10.84 -23.60
C PRO A 158 -10.64 10.90 -22.24
N LEU A 159 -10.73 9.83 -21.41
CA LEU A 159 -10.13 9.76 -20.08
C LEU A 159 -9.19 8.56 -19.96
N VAL A 160 -7.96 8.81 -19.47
CA VAL A 160 -6.98 7.79 -19.11
C VAL A 160 -6.67 7.90 -17.62
N ILE A 161 -6.69 6.77 -16.93
CA ILE A 161 -6.36 6.67 -15.51
C ILE A 161 -5.07 5.85 -15.37
N ALA A 162 -4.03 6.47 -14.82
CA ALA A 162 -2.77 5.81 -14.52
C ALA A 162 -2.86 5.10 -13.16
N ALA A 163 -2.82 3.78 -13.18
CA ALA A 163 -2.74 2.88 -12.04
C ALA A 163 -1.56 1.90 -12.20
N ASP A 164 -0.59 2.23 -13.03
CA ASP A 164 0.52 1.40 -13.50
C ASP A 164 1.77 1.48 -12.59
N GLY A 165 1.56 1.84 -11.33
CA GLY A 165 2.52 1.71 -10.24
C GLY A 165 3.63 2.77 -10.22
N ALA A 166 4.61 2.57 -9.34
CA ALA A 166 5.67 3.53 -9.05
C ALA A 166 6.46 3.98 -10.28
N ASN A 167 6.66 3.10 -11.26
CA ASN A 167 7.37 3.40 -12.51
C ASN A 167 6.42 3.73 -13.68
N SER A 168 5.28 4.33 -13.39
CA SER A 168 4.20 4.64 -14.34
C SER A 168 4.70 5.13 -15.70
N ALA A 169 4.36 4.37 -16.73
CA ALA A 169 4.59 4.74 -18.12
C ALA A 169 3.64 5.88 -18.54
N VAL A 170 2.38 5.82 -18.10
CA VAL A 170 1.38 6.87 -18.36
C VAL A 170 1.86 8.19 -17.82
N ARG A 171 2.28 8.26 -16.54
CA ARG A 171 2.80 9.48 -15.91
C ARG A 171 3.96 10.07 -16.71
N ARG A 172 4.93 9.23 -17.10
CA ARG A 172 6.11 9.65 -17.87
C ARG A 172 5.72 10.15 -19.27
N LEU A 173 4.90 9.40 -20.01
CA LEU A 173 4.46 9.76 -21.36
C LEU A 173 3.58 11.00 -21.39
N ALA A 174 2.80 11.23 -20.34
CA ALA A 174 2.01 12.46 -20.18
C ALA A 174 2.84 13.67 -19.69
N GLY A 175 4.13 13.51 -19.41
CA GLY A 175 5.00 14.59 -18.96
C GLY A 175 4.66 15.12 -17.56
N VAL A 176 4.01 14.32 -16.70
CA VAL A 176 3.70 14.73 -15.34
C VAL A 176 4.95 14.71 -14.48
N ALA A 177 5.33 15.90 -14.01
CA ALA A 177 6.51 16.07 -13.17
C ALA A 177 6.32 15.45 -11.77
N THR A 178 7.39 14.89 -11.22
CA THR A 178 7.46 14.33 -9.87
C THR A 178 8.43 15.10 -8.98
N ARG A 179 8.25 14.95 -7.68
CA ARG A 179 9.28 15.16 -6.68
C ARG A 179 9.72 13.79 -6.21
N GLU A 180 11.02 13.58 -6.12
CA GLU A 180 11.60 12.30 -5.72
C GLU A 180 12.61 12.52 -4.60
N TRP A 181 12.61 11.62 -3.63
CA TRP A 181 13.58 11.54 -2.56
C TRP A 181 14.08 10.12 -2.47
N ASP A 182 15.37 9.98 -2.36
CA ASP A 182 16.01 8.71 -2.04
C ASP A 182 16.29 8.70 -0.54
N TYR A 183 15.80 7.70 0.17
CA TYR A 183 16.07 7.54 1.60
C TYR A 183 17.47 7.02 1.88
N LEU A 184 18.20 6.63 0.84
CA LEU A 184 19.50 5.95 0.95
C LEU A 184 19.41 4.70 1.86
N HIS A 185 18.24 4.06 1.88
CA HIS A 185 17.98 2.83 2.60
C HIS A 185 17.45 1.75 1.66
N HIS A 186 17.70 0.51 2.05
CA HIS A 186 17.11 -0.68 1.42
C HIS A 186 16.23 -1.38 2.45
N ALA A 187 15.10 -1.95 2.00
CA ALA A 187 14.28 -2.85 2.79
C ALA A 187 14.59 -4.29 2.43
N ILE A 188 14.99 -5.08 3.42
CA ILE A 188 15.01 -6.54 3.33
C ILE A 188 13.65 -7.04 3.77
N VAL A 189 12.98 -7.79 2.90
CA VAL A 189 11.68 -8.40 3.18
C VAL A 189 11.77 -9.91 3.05
N THR A 190 11.18 -10.61 4.01
CA THR A 190 11.12 -12.07 4.06
C THR A 190 10.03 -12.50 5.03
N SER A 191 9.72 -13.78 5.10
CA SER A 191 8.92 -14.35 6.19
C SER A 191 9.81 -15.21 7.07
N VAL A 192 9.56 -15.19 8.38
CA VAL A 192 10.32 -15.99 9.35
C VAL A 192 9.37 -16.73 10.27
N ARG A 193 9.89 -17.82 10.83
CA ARG A 193 9.25 -18.56 11.91
C ARG A 193 9.97 -18.25 13.22
N SER A 194 9.22 -17.85 14.26
CA SER A 194 9.73 -17.56 15.60
C SER A 194 9.42 -18.69 16.59
N ALA A 195 10.18 -18.78 17.67
CA ALA A 195 9.94 -19.77 18.72
C ALA A 195 8.69 -19.44 19.55
N GLU A 196 8.38 -18.15 19.70
CA GLU A 196 7.22 -17.67 20.45
C GLU A 196 6.17 -17.12 19.49
N PRO A 197 4.85 -17.25 19.80
CA PRO A 197 3.78 -16.73 18.98
C PRO A 197 3.76 -15.20 18.99
N HIS A 198 3.39 -14.58 17.86
CA HIS A 198 3.30 -13.11 17.71
C HIS A 198 2.11 -12.47 18.46
N GLN A 199 1.16 -13.26 18.98
CA GLN A 199 0.02 -12.82 19.79
C GLN A 199 -0.84 -11.77 19.08
N MET A 200 -1.08 -11.91 17.77
CA MET A 200 -1.80 -10.94 16.94
C MET A 200 -1.27 -9.50 17.06
N THR A 201 0.04 -9.37 17.26
CA THR A 201 0.72 -8.09 17.49
C THR A 201 1.65 -7.75 16.34
N ALA A 202 1.52 -6.54 15.79
CA ALA A 202 2.51 -5.95 14.90
C ALA A 202 3.62 -5.30 15.75
N TRP A 203 4.83 -5.77 15.59
CA TRP A 203 5.99 -5.30 16.35
C TRP A 203 6.88 -4.43 15.46
N GLN A 204 7.32 -3.28 15.97
CA GLN A 204 8.23 -2.41 15.24
C GLN A 204 9.29 -1.84 16.18
N ARG A 205 10.54 -2.09 15.84
CA ARG A 205 11.70 -1.51 16.50
C ARG A 205 12.35 -0.47 15.60
N PHE A 206 12.64 0.70 16.14
CA PHE A 206 13.54 1.65 15.48
C PHE A 206 14.96 1.36 15.92
N THR A 207 15.80 0.87 15.00
CA THR A 207 17.23 0.65 15.21
C THR A 207 18.01 1.88 14.75
N ASP A 208 19.30 1.94 15.06
CA ASP A 208 20.18 3.05 14.64
C ASP A 208 20.27 3.17 13.10
N ASP A 209 20.13 2.04 12.37
CA ASP A 209 20.20 1.97 10.91
C ASP A 209 18.84 2.02 10.21
N GLY A 210 17.74 2.07 10.95
CA GLY A 210 16.38 2.13 10.39
C GLY A 210 15.38 1.22 11.11
N PRO A 211 14.10 1.24 10.69
CA PRO A 211 13.05 0.44 11.33
C PRO A 211 13.11 -1.04 10.93
N LEU A 212 12.87 -1.88 11.93
CA LEU A 212 12.65 -3.32 11.79
C LEU A 212 11.25 -3.66 12.27
N ALA A 213 10.43 -4.26 11.38
CA ALA A 213 9.07 -4.69 11.70
C ALA A 213 8.94 -6.21 11.61
N PHE A 214 8.20 -6.78 12.57
CA PHE A 214 7.67 -8.15 12.55
C PHE A 214 6.15 -8.04 12.47
N LEU A 215 5.60 -8.39 11.32
CA LEU A 215 4.16 -8.30 11.04
C LEU A 215 3.56 -9.71 11.15
N PRO A 216 2.48 -9.90 11.94
CA PRO A 216 1.92 -11.22 12.19
C PRO A 216 1.40 -11.88 10.92
N LEU A 217 1.78 -13.13 10.72
CA LEU A 217 1.25 -14.01 9.68
C LEU A 217 0.68 -15.27 10.33
N GLU A 218 -0.43 -15.74 9.79
CA GLU A 218 -1.10 -16.94 10.27
C GLU A 218 -1.15 -18.00 9.16
N ARG A 219 -0.83 -19.24 9.53
CA ARG A 219 -0.99 -20.41 8.68
C ARG A 219 -1.60 -21.55 9.51
N ASP A 220 -2.77 -22.02 9.10
CA ASP A 220 -3.48 -23.15 9.77
C ASP A 220 -3.66 -22.96 11.29
N GLY A 221 -3.95 -21.72 11.71
CA GLY A 221 -4.09 -21.36 13.11
C GLY A 221 -2.77 -21.22 13.88
N GLN A 222 -1.62 -21.40 13.24
CA GLN A 222 -0.30 -21.19 13.84
C GLN A 222 0.07 -19.73 13.80
N GLN A 223 0.47 -19.19 14.95
CA GLN A 223 0.80 -17.77 15.14
C GLN A 223 2.30 -17.54 15.36
N ASP A 224 3.15 -18.40 14.83
CA ASP A 224 4.60 -18.35 14.95
C ASP A 224 5.32 -17.84 13.68
N TRP A 225 4.55 -17.36 12.69
CA TRP A 225 5.08 -16.77 11.47
C TRP A 225 4.98 -15.24 11.50
N CYS A 226 6.02 -14.56 11.00
CA CYS A 226 6.03 -13.11 10.83
C CYS A 226 6.59 -12.72 9.46
N SER A 227 5.99 -11.73 8.82
CA SER A 227 6.62 -11.02 7.72
C SER A 227 7.57 -9.97 8.28
N ILE A 228 8.80 -9.97 7.77
CA ILE A 228 9.86 -9.05 8.17
C ILE A 228 9.98 -7.93 7.14
N VAL A 229 10.04 -6.70 7.64
CA VAL A 229 10.45 -5.54 6.87
C VAL A 229 11.57 -4.87 7.64
N TRP A 230 12.80 -5.05 7.17
CA TRP A 230 13.99 -4.48 7.79
C TRP A 230 14.61 -3.42 6.90
N SER A 231 14.38 -2.16 7.25
CA SER A 231 14.98 -1.03 6.56
C SER A 231 16.35 -0.75 7.16
N THR A 232 17.37 -0.65 6.33
CA THR A 232 18.75 -0.39 6.76
C THR A 232 19.56 0.29 5.67
N THR A 233 20.78 0.69 5.98
CA THR A 233 21.70 1.29 5.00
C THR A 233 22.04 0.30 3.86
N PRO A 234 22.38 0.77 2.65
CA PRO A 234 22.72 -0.13 1.53
C PRO A 234 23.85 -1.12 1.86
N SER A 235 24.90 -0.65 2.56
CA SER A 235 26.05 -1.50 2.96
C SER A 235 25.65 -2.59 3.94
N GLU A 236 24.81 -2.25 4.92
CA GLU A 236 24.32 -3.24 5.89
C GLU A 236 23.33 -4.21 5.26
N ALA A 237 22.47 -3.74 4.35
CA ALA A 237 21.60 -4.61 3.57
C ALA A 237 22.40 -5.63 2.75
N GLU A 238 23.48 -5.18 2.09
CA GLU A 238 24.38 -6.04 1.33
C GLU A 238 25.04 -7.10 2.22
N ARG A 239 25.54 -6.70 3.41
CA ARG A 239 26.10 -7.61 4.43
C ARG A 239 25.07 -8.66 4.87
N LEU A 240 23.87 -8.24 5.22
CA LEU A 240 22.79 -9.12 5.68
C LEU A 240 22.30 -10.08 4.59
N MET A 241 22.24 -9.62 3.35
CA MET A 241 21.85 -10.46 2.22
C MET A 241 22.90 -11.51 1.86
N ALA A 242 24.19 -11.26 2.16
CA ALA A 242 25.27 -12.20 1.93
C ALA A 242 25.39 -13.32 2.97
N LEU A 243 24.70 -13.20 4.12
CA LEU A 243 24.70 -14.23 5.17
C LEU A 243 23.94 -15.47 4.68
N ASP A 244 24.34 -16.64 5.19
CA ASP A 244 23.49 -17.82 5.14
C ASP A 244 22.24 -17.67 6.00
N ASP A 245 21.29 -18.57 5.89
CA ASP A 245 20.01 -18.45 6.61
C ASP A 245 20.20 -18.50 8.14
N ALA A 246 21.12 -19.32 8.62
CA ALA A 246 21.40 -19.42 10.06
C ALA A 246 22.05 -18.12 10.60
N GLY A 247 22.96 -17.54 9.84
CA GLY A 247 23.59 -16.27 10.17
C GLY A 247 22.58 -15.11 10.13
N PHE A 248 21.72 -15.08 9.13
CA PHE A 248 20.66 -14.07 9.03
C PHE A 248 19.66 -14.17 10.19
N CYS A 249 19.19 -15.38 10.53
CA CYS A 249 18.29 -15.60 11.67
C CYS A 249 18.88 -15.07 12.99
N LYS A 250 20.18 -15.33 13.25
CA LYS A 250 20.89 -14.83 14.44
C LYS A 250 20.99 -13.31 14.49
N GLU A 251 21.33 -12.67 13.34
CA GLU A 251 21.38 -11.21 13.24
C GLU A 251 20.00 -10.59 13.47
N LEU A 252 18.96 -11.19 12.89
CA LEU A 252 17.58 -10.75 13.04
C LEU A 252 17.09 -10.89 14.48
N GLU A 253 17.37 -12.04 15.14
CA GLU A 253 17.06 -12.25 16.55
C GLU A 253 17.72 -11.19 17.44
N ARG A 254 19.02 -10.91 17.22
CA ARG A 254 19.76 -9.87 17.94
C ARG A 254 19.16 -8.48 17.68
N ALA A 255 18.87 -8.15 16.42
CA ALA A 255 18.28 -6.87 16.05
C ALA A 255 16.87 -6.67 16.63
N PHE A 256 16.14 -7.75 16.91
CA PHE A 256 14.81 -7.76 17.50
C PHE A 256 14.80 -7.97 19.03
N GLU A 257 15.97 -8.06 19.67
CA GLU A 257 16.16 -8.26 21.12
C GLU A 257 15.51 -9.55 21.64
N GLY A 258 15.36 -10.58 20.79
CA GLY A 258 14.80 -11.88 21.16
C GLY A 258 13.33 -11.83 21.65
N ARG A 259 12.56 -10.81 21.30
CA ARG A 259 11.20 -10.58 21.83
C ARG A 259 10.19 -11.69 21.50
N LEU A 260 10.41 -12.43 20.42
CA LEU A 260 9.62 -13.58 20.02
C LEU A 260 10.44 -14.89 20.11
N GLY A 261 11.41 -14.93 21.04
CA GLY A 261 12.35 -16.04 21.16
C GLY A 261 13.28 -16.12 19.96
N SER A 262 13.81 -17.32 19.70
CA SER A 262 14.73 -17.54 18.59
C SER A 262 14.01 -17.50 17.25
N VAL A 263 14.70 -17.01 16.22
CA VAL A 263 14.27 -17.09 14.84
C VAL A 263 14.67 -18.45 14.27
N LEU A 264 13.68 -19.33 14.06
CA LEU A 264 13.89 -20.74 13.73
C LEU A 264 14.20 -20.95 12.24
N SER A 265 13.61 -20.16 11.36
CA SER A 265 13.83 -20.24 9.92
C SER A 265 13.48 -18.93 9.24
N ALA A 266 14.04 -18.70 8.06
CA ALA A 266 13.71 -17.59 7.18
C ALA A 266 13.45 -18.11 5.76
N ASP A 267 12.41 -17.57 5.11
CA ASP A 267 12.14 -17.77 3.69
C ASP A 267 13.14 -16.98 2.82
N PRO A 268 13.16 -17.16 1.49
CA PRO A 268 14.01 -16.37 0.59
C PRO A 268 13.84 -14.87 0.81
N ARG A 269 14.96 -14.17 0.93
CA ARG A 269 15.03 -12.73 1.19
C ARG A 269 14.96 -11.94 -0.11
N LEU A 270 14.20 -10.85 -0.11
CA LEU A 270 14.16 -9.86 -1.18
C LEU A 270 14.68 -8.53 -0.64
N CYS A 271 15.56 -7.87 -1.39
CA CYS A 271 16.08 -6.56 -1.04
C CYS A 271 15.64 -5.53 -2.08
N VAL A 272 15.01 -4.45 -1.62
CA VAL A 272 14.49 -3.39 -2.49
C VAL A 272 14.95 -2.00 -2.01
N PRO A 273 15.39 -1.11 -2.93
CA PRO A 273 15.72 0.26 -2.57
C PRO A 273 14.46 1.04 -2.19
N LEU A 274 14.55 1.85 -1.13
CA LEU A 274 13.45 2.67 -0.65
C LEU A 274 13.52 4.07 -1.28
N ARG A 275 12.49 4.39 -2.04
CA ARG A 275 12.34 5.70 -2.69
C ARG A 275 10.96 6.24 -2.45
N GLN A 276 10.89 7.53 -2.19
CA GLN A 276 9.64 8.27 -2.16
C GLN A 276 9.48 9.05 -3.46
N ARG A 277 8.27 9.02 -4.00
CA ARG A 277 7.92 9.79 -5.19
C ARG A 277 6.53 10.38 -5.04
N HIS A 278 6.38 11.62 -5.47
CA HIS A 278 5.10 12.30 -5.45
C HIS A 278 4.90 13.11 -6.75
N ALA A 279 3.80 12.87 -7.47
CA ALA A 279 3.43 13.65 -8.64
C ALA A 279 3.05 15.07 -8.22
N LYS A 280 3.54 16.07 -8.94
CA LYS A 280 3.21 17.49 -8.64
C LYS A 280 1.74 17.82 -8.88
N ARG A 281 1.06 17.02 -9.71
CA ARG A 281 -0.37 17.06 -9.96
C ARG A 281 -0.87 15.64 -10.14
N TYR A 282 -2.08 15.35 -9.68
CA TYR A 282 -2.72 14.05 -9.85
C TYR A 282 -3.61 14.03 -11.09
N VAL A 283 -3.98 15.22 -11.62
CA VAL A 283 -4.89 15.32 -12.74
C VAL A 283 -4.43 16.32 -13.78
N ALA A 284 -4.84 16.08 -15.01
CA ALA A 284 -4.81 17.00 -16.15
C ALA A 284 -6.05 16.75 -17.00
N GLU A 285 -6.23 17.52 -18.08
CA GLU A 285 -7.34 17.31 -19.01
C GLU A 285 -7.32 15.87 -19.57
N GLY A 286 -8.36 15.09 -19.28
CA GLY A 286 -8.47 13.70 -19.67
C GLY A 286 -7.48 12.72 -19.02
N LEU A 287 -6.86 13.09 -17.90
CA LEU A 287 -5.88 12.26 -17.22
C LEU A 287 -6.05 12.34 -15.71
N ALA A 288 -6.02 11.17 -15.03
CA ALA A 288 -5.89 11.08 -13.58
C ALA A 288 -4.84 10.02 -13.20
N LEU A 289 -4.12 10.24 -12.11
CA LEU A 289 -3.15 9.30 -11.53
C LEU A 289 -3.66 8.85 -10.16
N ILE A 290 -3.55 7.56 -9.84
CA ILE A 290 -3.95 6.96 -8.57
C ILE A 290 -2.87 6.00 -8.03
N GLY A 291 -2.86 5.80 -6.72
CA GLY A 291 -1.92 4.92 -6.04
C GLY A 291 -0.46 5.28 -6.34
N ASP A 292 0.39 4.28 -6.48
CA ASP A 292 1.84 4.48 -6.69
C ASP A 292 2.17 5.27 -7.98
N ALA A 293 1.27 5.34 -8.95
CA ALA A 293 1.45 6.21 -10.11
C ALA A 293 1.41 7.69 -9.73
N ALA A 294 0.65 8.07 -8.70
CA ALA A 294 0.57 9.41 -8.15
C ALA A 294 1.58 9.62 -7.00
N HIS A 295 1.71 8.66 -6.09
CA HIS A 295 2.53 8.78 -4.88
C HIS A 295 3.06 7.42 -4.44
N THR A 296 4.37 7.30 -4.30
CA THR A 296 5.04 6.17 -3.68
C THR A 296 5.55 6.63 -2.33
N ILE A 297 5.09 5.99 -1.26
CA ILE A 297 5.46 6.34 0.11
C ILE A 297 6.46 5.32 0.67
N HIS A 298 7.17 5.71 1.74
CA HIS A 298 8.01 4.80 2.49
C HIS A 298 7.14 3.66 3.06
N PRO A 299 7.56 2.39 2.96
CA PRO A 299 6.77 1.24 3.40
C PRO A 299 6.68 1.09 4.94
N LEU A 300 6.78 2.19 5.70
CA LEU A 300 6.55 2.15 7.14
C LEU A 300 5.16 1.55 7.40
N ALA A 301 5.16 0.39 8.05
CA ALA A 301 3.97 -0.39 8.39
C ALA A 301 3.09 -0.84 7.20
N GLY A 302 3.63 -0.98 5.98
CA GLY A 302 2.90 -1.57 4.85
C GLY A 302 1.66 -0.79 4.38
N GLN A 303 1.61 0.53 4.59
CA GLN A 303 0.40 1.35 4.38
C GLN A 303 0.20 1.91 2.97
N GLY A 304 1.16 1.76 2.05
CA GLY A 304 1.09 2.39 0.72
C GLY A 304 -0.18 2.05 -0.06
N VAL A 305 -0.61 0.80 -0.07
CA VAL A 305 -1.79 0.36 -0.80
C VAL A 305 -3.09 0.95 -0.26
N ASN A 306 -3.18 1.23 1.05
CA ASN A 306 -4.38 1.81 1.67
C ASN A 306 -4.71 3.20 1.08
N LEU A 307 -3.70 4.03 0.85
CA LEU A 307 -3.87 5.30 0.16
C LEU A 307 -4.36 5.11 -1.26
N GLY A 308 -3.82 4.11 -1.97
CA GLY A 308 -4.25 3.76 -3.32
C GLY A 308 -5.70 3.30 -3.39
N PHE A 309 -6.19 2.49 -2.45
CA PHE A 309 -7.61 2.11 -2.38
C PHE A 309 -8.52 3.30 -2.10
N LEU A 310 -8.11 4.20 -1.21
CA LEU A 310 -8.84 5.45 -0.99
C LEU A 310 -8.84 6.36 -2.23
N ASP A 311 -7.73 6.41 -2.99
CA ASP A 311 -7.67 7.15 -4.25
C ASP A 311 -8.68 6.57 -5.27
N ALA A 312 -8.68 5.24 -5.44
CA ALA A 312 -9.60 4.55 -6.34
C ALA A 312 -11.07 4.81 -5.94
N ALA A 313 -11.39 4.69 -4.66
CA ALA A 313 -12.75 4.90 -4.15
C ALA A 313 -13.22 6.35 -4.31
N VAL A 314 -12.35 7.35 -4.04
CA VAL A 314 -12.70 8.78 -4.22
C VAL A 314 -12.83 9.12 -5.70
N LEU A 315 -11.94 8.62 -6.57
CA LEU A 315 -12.03 8.87 -8.01
C LEU A 315 -13.30 8.23 -8.59
N ALA A 316 -13.64 6.99 -8.21
CA ALA A 316 -14.88 6.33 -8.61
C ALA A 316 -16.10 7.18 -8.22
N GLU A 317 -16.17 7.63 -6.96
CA GLU A 317 -17.27 8.48 -6.47
C GLU A 317 -17.40 9.77 -7.30
N VAL A 318 -16.28 10.44 -7.61
CA VAL A 318 -16.26 11.66 -8.42
C VAL A 318 -16.75 11.39 -9.85
N LEU A 319 -16.30 10.31 -10.48
CA LEU A 319 -16.69 9.96 -11.85
C LEU A 319 -18.17 9.55 -11.94
N LEU A 320 -18.66 8.76 -10.98
CA LEU A 320 -20.07 8.36 -10.92
C LEU A 320 -20.99 9.56 -10.72
N GLN A 321 -20.62 10.50 -9.82
CA GLN A 321 -21.37 11.73 -9.61
C GLN A 321 -21.37 12.64 -10.85
N ALA A 322 -20.25 12.70 -11.56
CA ALA A 322 -20.14 13.48 -12.80
C ALA A 322 -20.98 12.87 -13.91
N ALA A 323 -20.93 11.53 -14.10
CA ALA A 323 -21.76 10.81 -15.07
C ALA A 323 -23.26 11.02 -14.81
N ALA A 324 -23.70 10.89 -13.55
CA ALA A 324 -25.10 11.12 -13.16
C ALA A 324 -25.58 12.56 -13.44
N ARG A 325 -24.66 13.54 -13.51
CA ARG A 325 -24.97 14.94 -13.84
C ARG A 325 -24.79 15.28 -15.31
N GLY A 326 -24.41 14.30 -16.15
CA GLY A 326 -24.08 14.53 -17.55
C GLY A 326 -22.85 15.39 -17.79
N GLU A 327 -21.94 15.49 -16.79
CA GLU A 327 -20.70 16.23 -16.91
C GLU A 327 -19.68 15.44 -17.75
N ARG A 328 -18.79 16.14 -18.44
CA ARG A 328 -17.70 15.50 -19.19
C ARG A 328 -16.63 14.97 -18.23
N LEU A 329 -16.49 13.63 -18.11
CA LEU A 329 -15.58 12.98 -17.16
C LEU A 329 -14.11 13.41 -17.32
N ALA A 330 -13.70 13.71 -18.57
CA ALA A 330 -12.36 14.14 -18.91
C ALA A 330 -12.04 15.60 -18.51
N ASP A 331 -13.05 16.41 -18.15
CA ASP A 331 -12.83 17.82 -17.76
C ASP A 331 -11.97 17.89 -16.49
N VAL A 332 -10.92 18.67 -16.56
CA VAL A 332 -10.02 18.91 -15.43
C VAL A 332 -10.76 19.46 -14.19
N LYS A 333 -11.87 20.18 -14.37
CA LYS A 333 -12.70 20.66 -13.24
C LYS A 333 -13.37 19.50 -12.50
N VAL A 334 -13.82 18.48 -13.21
CA VAL A 334 -14.36 17.25 -12.61
C VAL A 334 -13.25 16.50 -11.87
N LEU A 335 -12.14 16.22 -12.54
CA LEU A 335 -11.03 15.48 -11.99
C LEU A 335 -10.37 16.20 -10.81
N SER A 336 -10.35 17.53 -10.78
CA SER A 336 -9.83 18.31 -9.66
C SER A 336 -10.62 18.13 -8.35
N ARG A 337 -11.86 17.60 -8.40
CA ARG A 337 -12.59 17.22 -7.18
C ARG A 337 -11.89 16.07 -6.47
N TYR A 338 -11.38 15.09 -7.23
CA TYR A 338 -10.56 14.00 -6.72
C TYR A 338 -9.22 14.52 -6.15
N GLU A 339 -8.47 15.31 -6.95
CA GLU A 339 -7.16 15.82 -6.52
C GLU A 339 -7.25 16.63 -5.22
N ARG A 340 -8.26 17.50 -5.07
CA ARG A 340 -8.45 18.31 -3.86
C ARG A 340 -8.76 17.48 -2.61
N ARG A 341 -9.42 16.34 -2.76
CA ARG A 341 -9.72 15.44 -1.64
C ARG A 341 -8.52 14.59 -1.24
N ARG A 342 -7.70 14.16 -2.22
CA ARG A 342 -6.66 13.15 -1.98
C ARG A 342 -5.27 13.73 -1.81
N MET A 343 -4.87 14.69 -2.64
CA MET A 343 -3.50 15.20 -2.63
C MET A 343 -3.07 15.82 -1.29
N PRO A 344 -3.87 16.66 -0.61
CA PRO A 344 -3.50 17.21 0.69
C PRO A 344 -3.37 16.13 1.77
N HIS A 345 -4.28 15.14 1.79
CA HIS A 345 -4.24 14.02 2.72
C HIS A 345 -2.99 13.16 2.51
N ASN A 346 -2.70 12.79 1.26
CA ASN A 346 -1.53 11.98 0.92
C ASN A 346 -0.23 12.71 1.29
N LEU A 347 -0.15 14.03 1.01
CA LEU A 347 1.01 14.85 1.40
C LEU A 347 1.17 14.97 2.91
N ALA A 348 0.09 15.13 3.67
CA ALA A 348 0.13 15.20 5.12
C ALA A 348 0.66 13.89 5.72
N LEU A 349 0.19 12.73 5.22
CA LEU A 349 0.66 11.43 5.68
C LEU A 349 2.13 11.19 5.31
N MET A 350 2.53 11.57 4.09
CA MET A 350 3.93 11.49 3.65
C MET A 350 4.85 12.34 4.54
N ALA A 351 4.43 13.58 4.85
CA ALA A 351 5.19 14.46 5.73
C ALA A 351 5.26 13.93 7.17
N ALA A 352 4.18 13.33 7.68
CA ALA A 352 4.17 12.71 8.99
C ALA A 352 5.16 11.52 9.04
N MET A 353 5.14 10.63 8.04
CA MET A 353 6.06 9.49 7.97
C MET A 353 7.53 9.93 7.86
N GLU A 354 7.81 10.91 7.01
CA GLU A 354 9.15 11.49 6.89
C GLU A 354 9.61 12.16 8.21
N GLY A 355 8.70 12.87 8.88
CA GLY A 355 8.97 13.45 10.19
C GLY A 355 9.30 12.40 11.25
N PHE A 356 8.56 11.30 11.28
CA PHE A 356 8.85 10.16 12.17
C PHE A 356 10.21 9.55 11.87
N GLU A 357 10.50 9.25 10.61
CA GLU A 357 11.77 8.66 10.21
C GLU A 357 12.97 9.55 10.63
N ARG A 358 12.92 10.83 10.28
CA ARG A 358 13.97 11.80 10.67
C ARG A 358 14.13 11.93 12.19
N LEU A 359 13.02 11.88 12.94
CA LEU A 359 13.04 11.94 14.40
C LEU A 359 13.76 10.73 15.01
N PHE A 360 13.55 9.54 14.42
CA PHE A 360 14.16 8.31 14.91
C PHE A 360 15.60 8.11 14.44
N GLN A 361 16.00 8.68 13.31
CA GLN A 361 17.39 8.71 12.84
C GLN A 361 18.25 9.80 13.51
N ALA A 362 17.64 10.74 14.24
CA ALA A 362 18.38 11.83 14.86
C ALA A 362 19.25 11.35 16.02
N ASP A 363 20.58 11.52 15.88
CA ASP A 363 21.60 11.11 16.84
C ASP A 363 21.82 12.05 18.03
N PRO A 364 21.58 13.39 17.98
CA PRO A 364 21.89 14.27 19.08
C PRO A 364 21.18 13.87 20.38
N LEU A 365 21.89 13.70 21.46
CA LEU A 365 21.36 13.30 22.79
C LEU A 365 20.10 14.08 23.23
N PRO A 366 20.00 15.41 23.05
CA PRO A 366 18.77 16.14 23.41
C PRO A 366 17.56 15.70 22.59
N VAL A 367 17.74 15.38 21.30
CA VAL A 367 16.66 14.92 20.42
C VAL A 367 16.21 13.52 20.79
N ARG A 368 17.16 12.62 21.10
CA ARG A 368 16.86 11.27 21.60
C ARG A 368 16.08 11.32 22.91
N TRP A 369 16.46 12.20 23.82
CA TRP A 369 15.75 12.38 25.08
C TRP A 369 14.33 12.90 24.86
N LEU A 370 14.15 13.93 24.04
CA LEU A 370 12.84 14.48 23.68
C LEU A 370 11.95 13.44 22.97
N ARG A 371 12.51 12.64 22.05
CA ARG A 371 11.82 11.54 21.37
C ARG A 371 11.29 10.51 22.37
N ASN A 372 12.15 10.05 23.28
CA ASN A 372 11.77 9.07 24.31
C ASN A 372 10.71 9.63 25.28
N ALA A 373 10.87 10.89 25.71
CA ALA A 373 9.88 11.57 26.54
C ALA A 373 8.56 11.77 25.80
N GLY A 374 8.60 12.13 24.51
CA GLY A 374 7.43 12.28 23.65
C GLY A 374 6.66 10.99 23.46
N LEU A 375 7.34 9.87 23.17
CA LEU A 375 6.70 8.56 23.06
C LEU A 375 5.98 8.17 24.35
N LYS A 376 6.65 8.30 25.50
CA LYS A 376 6.03 8.03 26.80
C LYS A 376 4.86 8.94 27.10
N MET A 377 4.95 10.23 26.76
CA MET A 377 3.86 11.17 26.94
C MET A 377 2.64 10.80 26.11
N VAL A 378 2.84 10.50 24.82
CA VAL A 378 1.74 10.07 23.93
C VAL A 378 1.16 8.75 24.40
N ASP A 379 2.00 7.80 24.87
CA ASP A 379 1.52 6.52 25.40
C ASP A 379 0.58 6.69 26.61
N GLN A 380 0.80 7.74 27.41
CA GLN A 380 -0.05 8.09 28.57
C GLN A 380 -1.29 8.94 28.23
N MET A 381 -1.47 9.33 26.94
CA MET A 381 -2.58 10.17 26.50
C MET A 381 -3.58 9.35 25.64
N PRO A 382 -4.65 8.76 26.24
CA PRO A 382 -5.58 7.88 25.53
C PRO A 382 -6.23 8.54 24.31
N GLU A 383 -6.59 9.82 24.41
CA GLU A 383 -7.24 10.56 23.31
C GLU A 383 -6.29 10.76 22.13
N ALA A 384 -5.03 11.11 22.39
CA ALA A 384 -4.01 11.25 21.33
C ALA A 384 -3.76 9.90 20.65
N LYS A 385 -3.61 8.83 21.44
CA LYS A 385 -3.48 7.46 20.89
C LYS A 385 -4.67 7.07 20.04
N ALA A 386 -5.90 7.31 20.52
CA ALA A 386 -7.11 7.01 19.77
C ALA A 386 -7.17 7.77 18.43
N LEU A 387 -6.69 9.02 18.38
CA LEU A 387 -6.61 9.79 17.14
C LEU A 387 -5.63 9.15 16.16
N PHE A 388 -4.42 8.77 16.62
CA PHE A 388 -3.43 8.08 15.77
C PHE A 388 -3.95 6.74 15.25
N VAL A 389 -4.60 5.95 16.10
CA VAL A 389 -5.21 4.67 15.70
C VAL A 389 -6.29 4.89 14.64
N ARG A 390 -7.20 5.84 14.84
CA ARG A 390 -8.26 6.13 13.86
C ARG A 390 -7.70 6.63 12.53
N GLU A 391 -6.62 7.41 12.55
CA GLU A 391 -5.91 7.83 11.33
C GLU A 391 -5.29 6.62 10.62
N ALA A 392 -4.58 5.75 11.34
CA ALA A 392 -3.99 4.53 10.80
C ALA A 392 -5.04 3.55 10.26
N LEU A 393 -6.21 3.49 10.88
CA LEU A 393 -7.37 2.72 10.39
C LEU A 393 -8.02 3.35 9.14
N GLY A 394 -7.62 4.56 8.75
CA GLY A 394 -8.19 5.30 7.63
C GLY A 394 -9.62 5.75 7.90
N LEU A 395 -9.99 5.99 9.16
CA LEU A 395 -11.36 6.32 9.59
C LEU A 395 -11.58 7.81 9.82
N ILE A 396 -10.59 8.65 9.52
CA ILE A 396 -10.64 10.11 9.70
C ILE A 396 -10.60 10.80 8.35
N GLY A 397 -11.22 11.99 8.30
CA GLY A 397 -11.21 12.84 7.12
C GLY A 397 -12.41 12.64 6.19
N ASP A 398 -12.27 13.10 4.95
CA ASP A 398 -13.32 13.00 3.92
C ASP A 398 -13.32 11.61 3.28
N LEU A 399 -14.01 10.67 3.93
CA LEU A 399 -14.09 9.29 3.47
C LEU A 399 -15.06 9.13 2.30
N PRO A 400 -14.67 8.38 1.24
CA PRO A 400 -15.59 8.00 0.17
C PRO A 400 -16.68 7.05 0.66
N ALA A 401 -17.80 6.99 -0.05
CA ALA A 401 -18.91 6.12 0.30
C ALA A 401 -18.48 4.66 0.53
N LEU A 402 -17.58 4.13 -0.29
CA LEU A 402 -17.06 2.76 -0.15
C LEU A 402 -16.26 2.51 1.14
N ALA A 403 -15.73 3.54 1.81
CA ALA A 403 -14.95 3.40 3.04
C ALA A 403 -15.76 3.69 4.33
N LYS A 404 -16.97 4.23 4.21
CA LYS A 404 -17.83 4.53 5.37
C LYS A 404 -18.33 3.24 6.03
N ALA A 405 -18.77 3.35 7.29
CA ALA A 405 -19.40 2.23 8.02
C ALA A 405 -20.76 1.85 7.43
#